data_9ba0aa1d3acd08575fee3737afc3bdc7
#
_entry.id   9ba0aa1d3acd08575fee3737afc3bdc7
#
_cell.length_a   1.000
_cell.length_b   1.000
_cell.length_c   1.000
_cell.angle_alpha   90.00
_cell.angle_beta   90.00
_cell.angle_gamma   90.00
#
_symmetry.space_group_name_H-M   'P 1'
#
loop_
_entity.id
_entity.type
_entity.pdbx_description
1 polymer ?
#
loop_
_entity_poly.entity_id
_entity_poly.type
_entity_poly.pdbx_seq_one_letter_code
_entity_poly.pdbx_strand_id
1 'polypeptide(L)'
;MKTKLLLPILLLASGCSDVVSDEYATYELAQQDRLFDRGWLPDILPSSTLQIEVNNDLDINTSEGSFLIYEPQLSEFIAKLTQTPSKDEYLFTDNDNTWMFKIADDSLVTYTLNKTKH
;
A
#
# COMPACT_ATOMS: atom_id res chain seq x y z
N MET A 1 25.97 30.99 16.66
CA MET A 1 25.50 30.70 16.29
C MET A 1 24.88 30.28 15.88
N LYS A 2 24.40 30.28 15.97
CA LYS A 2 23.60 30.02 15.54
C LYS A 2 23.19 29.54 14.79
N THR A 3 23.10 29.33 14.64
CA THR A 3 22.85 28.90 13.74
C THR A 3 22.05 28.08 13.64
N LYS A 4 21.61 27.70 13.99
CA LYS A 4 20.89 27.01 13.83
C LYS A 4 19.90 27.15 13.56
N LEU A 5 19.36 27.39 13.83
CA LEU A 5 18.29 27.81 13.55
C LEU A 5 17.84 27.42 12.31
N LEU A 6 18.37 27.50 11.54
CA LEU A 6 18.08 27.26 10.24
C LEU A 6 17.48 25.96 10.08
N LEU A 7 17.81 25.03 10.72
CA LEU A 7 17.36 23.73 10.59
C LEU A 7 15.89 23.67 10.56
N PRO A 8 15.24 24.25 11.38
CA PRO A 8 13.81 24.18 11.50
C PRO A 8 13.16 24.46 10.18
N ILE A 9 13.68 25.29 9.52
CA ILE A 9 13.20 25.66 8.29
C ILE A 9 12.94 24.54 7.38
N LEU A 10 13.76 23.65 7.32
CA LEU A 10 13.60 22.54 6.45
C LEU A 10 12.32 21.88 6.70
N LEU A 11 12.01 21.69 7.87
CA LEU A 11 10.84 21.00 8.22
C LEU A 11 9.65 21.57 7.55
N LEU A 12 9.63 22.79 7.40
CA LEU A 12 8.52 23.44 6.82
C LEU A 12 8.19 22.83 5.52
N ALA A 13 9.12 22.61 4.74
CA ALA A 13 8.89 22.07 3.45
C ALA A 13 8.11 20.78 3.53
N SER A 14 8.40 19.99 4.49
CA SER A 14 7.72 18.71 4.55
C SER A 14 6.27 18.88 4.97
N GLY A 15 5.92 19.98 5.51
CA GLY A 15 4.55 20.19 5.91
C GLY A 15 3.61 20.34 4.73
N CYS A 16 4.13 20.40 3.53
CA CYS A 16 3.28 20.55 2.37
C CYS A 16 2.62 19.26 1.94
N SER A 17 3.03 18.15 2.49
CA SER A 17 2.52 16.85 2.05
C SER A 17 1.72 16.18 3.15
N ASP A 18 0.61 15.56 2.76
CA ASP A 18 -0.22 14.83 3.71
C ASP A 18 -0.06 13.33 3.51
N VAL A 19 1.13 12.88 3.38
CA VAL A 19 1.40 11.45 3.24
C VAL A 19 1.62 10.84 4.62
N VAL A 20 0.86 9.79 4.91
CA VAL A 20 0.99 9.06 6.17
C VAL A 20 1.55 7.68 5.83
N SER A 21 2.63 7.31 6.49
CA SER A 21 3.29 6.03 6.25
C SER A 21 3.19 5.14 7.47
N ASP A 22 2.84 3.88 7.25
CA ASP A 22 2.74 2.89 8.32
C ASP A 22 3.39 1.60 7.88
N GLU A 23 3.88 0.85 8.83
CA GLU A 23 4.48 -0.45 8.58
C GLU A 23 3.90 -1.46 9.56
N TYR A 24 3.60 -2.64 9.05
CA TYR A 24 3.08 -3.72 9.88
C TYR A 24 3.87 -4.99 9.59
N ALA A 25 4.47 -5.56 10.61
CA ALA A 25 5.27 -6.77 10.42
C ALA A 25 4.41 -7.94 9.99
N THR A 26 3.16 -7.98 10.39
CA THR A 26 2.26 -9.11 10.07
C THR A 26 0.89 -8.60 9.64
N TYR A 27 0.15 -9.51 8.99
CA TYR A 27 -1.23 -9.23 8.60
C TYR A 27 -2.07 -8.90 9.84
N GLU A 28 -1.85 -9.63 10.92
CA GLU A 28 -2.63 -9.43 12.12
C GLU A 28 -2.47 -8.01 12.68
N LEU A 29 -1.26 -7.50 12.66
CA LEU A 29 -1.03 -6.15 13.17
C LEU A 29 -1.73 -5.12 12.29
N ALA A 30 -1.73 -5.33 10.98
CA ALA A 30 -2.42 -4.43 10.07
C ALA A 30 -3.93 -4.49 10.33
N GLN A 31 -4.45 -5.69 10.60
CA GLN A 31 -5.86 -5.85 10.85
C GLN A 31 -6.26 -5.18 12.16
N GLN A 32 -5.43 -5.27 13.18
CA GLN A 32 -5.70 -4.64 14.45
C GLN A 32 -5.74 -3.12 14.32
N ASP A 33 -4.98 -2.57 13.39
CA ASP A 33 -4.98 -1.13 13.12
C ASP A 33 -6.05 -0.77 12.11
N ARG A 34 -6.90 -1.73 11.75
CA ARG A 34 -8.03 -1.52 10.87
C ARG A 34 -7.64 -1.01 9.48
N LEU A 35 -6.47 -1.43 8.99
CA LEU A 35 -5.99 -1.00 7.69
C LEU A 35 -6.99 -1.35 6.59
N PHE A 36 -7.53 -2.57 6.63
CA PHE A 36 -8.45 -3.02 5.59
C PHE A 36 -9.82 -2.36 5.74
N ASP A 37 -10.25 -2.12 6.98
CA ASP A 37 -11.52 -1.43 7.22
C ASP A 37 -11.49 -0.01 6.71
N ARG A 38 -10.32 0.62 6.74
CA ARG A 38 -10.20 1.99 6.27
C ARG A 38 -10.09 2.07 4.75
N GLY A 39 -9.99 0.93 4.09
CA GLY A 39 -10.07 0.90 2.63
C GLY A 39 -8.77 1.19 1.89
N TRP A 40 -7.64 1.19 2.58
CA TRP A 40 -6.36 1.44 1.90
C TRP A 40 -5.86 0.22 1.17
N LEU A 41 -6.19 -0.96 1.65
CA LEU A 41 -5.90 -2.22 0.97
C LEU A 41 -7.15 -3.08 1.03
N PRO A 42 -7.40 -3.90 0.01
CA PRO A 42 -8.59 -4.75 0.02
C PRO A 42 -8.37 -5.93 0.97
N ASP A 43 -9.45 -6.40 1.56
CA ASP A 43 -9.36 -7.49 2.53
C ASP A 43 -9.34 -8.82 1.79
N ILE A 44 -8.34 -8.99 0.92
CA ILE A 44 -8.16 -10.24 0.17
C ILE A 44 -6.76 -10.80 0.36
N LEU A 45 -5.94 -10.16 1.18
CA LEU A 45 -4.60 -10.64 1.43
C LEU A 45 -4.65 -11.87 2.33
N PRO A 46 -3.77 -12.83 2.10
CA PRO A 46 -3.71 -14.00 3.00
C PRO A 46 -3.24 -13.58 4.39
N SER A 47 -3.64 -14.30 5.38
CA SER A 47 -3.23 -13.99 6.75
C SER A 47 -1.74 -14.22 6.97
N SER A 48 -1.07 -14.87 6.03
CA SER A 48 0.37 -15.07 6.10
C SER A 48 1.17 -13.91 5.53
N THR A 49 0.50 -12.85 5.06
CA THR A 49 1.18 -11.69 4.49
C THR A 49 2.06 -11.02 5.55
N LEU A 50 3.27 -10.67 5.14
CA LEU A 50 4.26 -10.08 6.05
C LEU A 50 4.77 -8.75 5.51
N GLN A 51 5.38 -7.98 6.40
CA GLN A 51 6.09 -6.75 6.01
C GLN A 51 5.24 -5.82 5.16
N ILE A 52 4.08 -5.45 5.67
CA ILE A 52 3.16 -4.58 4.94
C ILE A 52 3.58 -3.13 5.15
N GLU A 53 3.87 -2.44 4.05
CA GLU A 53 4.21 -1.02 4.10
C GLU A 53 3.17 -0.26 3.30
N VAL A 54 2.62 0.79 3.88
CA VAL A 54 1.61 1.59 3.20
C VAL A 54 1.97 3.06 3.30
N ASN A 55 1.80 3.78 2.20
CA ASN A 55 2.01 5.21 2.14
C ASN A 55 0.75 5.80 1.55
N ASN A 56 0.01 6.50 2.39
CA ASN A 56 -1.30 7.03 2.01
C ASN A 56 -1.23 8.53 1.82
N ASP A 57 -1.61 8.99 0.64
CA ASP A 57 -1.64 10.42 0.36
C ASP A 57 -3.07 10.90 0.58
N LEU A 58 -3.28 11.60 1.67
CA LEU A 58 -4.63 12.01 2.04
C LEU A 58 -5.16 13.15 1.17
N ASP A 59 -4.27 13.91 0.55
CA ASP A 59 -4.70 14.99 -0.31
C ASP A 59 -5.38 14.50 -1.58
N ILE A 60 -4.83 13.48 -2.19
CA ILE A 60 -5.38 12.97 -3.44
C ILE A 60 -5.96 11.58 -3.31
N ASN A 61 -6.09 11.08 -2.10
CA ASN A 61 -6.72 9.78 -1.84
C ASN A 61 -6.09 8.64 -2.64
N THR A 62 -4.78 8.57 -2.62
CA THR A 62 -4.08 7.46 -3.26
C THR A 62 -3.25 6.74 -2.22
N SER A 63 -2.84 5.54 -2.54
CA SER A 63 -2.00 4.76 -1.66
C SER A 63 -1.03 3.95 -2.49
N GLU A 64 0.13 3.69 -1.95
CA GLU A 64 1.09 2.79 -2.58
C GLU A 64 1.89 2.13 -1.49
N GLY A 65 2.46 0.99 -1.81
CA GLY A 65 3.28 0.28 -0.83
C GLY A 65 3.62 -1.10 -1.31
N SER A 66 3.91 -1.98 -0.35
CA SER A 66 4.37 -3.31 -0.68
C SER A 66 4.10 -4.27 0.47
N PHE A 67 4.18 -5.55 0.16
CA PHE A 67 4.08 -6.60 1.17
C PHE A 67 4.65 -7.88 0.60
N LEU A 68 4.86 -8.86 1.48
CA LEU A 68 5.42 -10.15 1.08
C LEU A 68 4.37 -11.23 1.23
N ILE A 69 4.21 -12.05 0.20
CA ILE A 69 3.38 -13.24 0.26
C ILE A 69 4.17 -14.37 -0.35
N TYR A 70 4.37 -15.43 0.42
CA TYR A 70 5.12 -16.58 -0.06
C TYR A 70 4.18 -17.64 -0.61
N GLU A 71 4.71 -18.53 -1.45
CA GLU A 71 3.92 -19.63 -1.97
C GLU A 71 3.63 -20.63 -0.87
N PRO A 72 2.50 -21.31 -0.91
CA PRO A 72 1.52 -21.28 -2.00
C PRO A 72 0.49 -20.15 -1.91
N GLN A 73 0.51 -19.37 -0.86
CA GLN A 73 -0.49 -18.32 -0.69
C GLN A 73 -0.42 -17.25 -1.76
N LEU A 74 0.77 -17.02 -2.33
CA LEU A 74 0.90 -16.01 -3.38
C LEU A 74 0.03 -16.39 -4.59
N SER A 75 0.07 -17.65 -5.00
CA SER A 75 -0.74 -18.09 -6.13
C SER A 75 -2.23 -17.97 -5.82
N GLU A 76 -2.60 -18.23 -4.59
CA GLU A 76 -3.99 -18.10 -4.18
C GLU A 76 -4.44 -16.65 -4.21
N PHE A 77 -3.56 -15.75 -3.81
CA PHE A 77 -3.86 -14.33 -3.84
C PHE A 77 -4.03 -13.87 -5.30
N ILE A 78 -3.10 -14.24 -6.16
CA ILE A 78 -3.17 -13.86 -7.56
C ILE A 78 -4.44 -14.37 -8.22
N ALA A 79 -4.92 -15.53 -7.82
CA ALA A 79 -6.14 -16.09 -8.39
C ALA A 79 -7.38 -15.22 -8.14
N LYS A 80 -7.32 -14.32 -7.18
CA LYS A 80 -8.43 -13.42 -6.88
C LYS A 80 -8.37 -12.15 -7.72
N LEU A 81 -7.32 -11.97 -8.51
CA LEU A 81 -7.10 -10.74 -9.25
C LEU A 81 -7.39 -10.93 -10.73
N THR A 82 -7.46 -9.82 -11.45
CA THR A 82 -7.66 -9.84 -12.89
C THR A 82 -6.34 -9.50 -13.55
N GLN A 83 -5.89 -10.38 -14.45
CA GLN A 83 -4.61 -10.15 -15.12
C GLN A 83 -4.76 -9.06 -16.16
N THR A 84 -3.76 -8.21 -16.26
CA THR A 84 -3.72 -7.17 -17.29
C THR A 84 -2.93 -7.68 -18.48
N PRO A 85 -2.88 -6.90 -19.58
CA PRO A 85 -2.04 -7.30 -20.70
C PRO A 85 -0.56 -7.32 -20.34
N SER A 86 -0.18 -6.61 -19.27
CA SER A 86 1.21 -6.60 -18.84
C SER A 86 1.50 -7.80 -17.97
N LYS A 87 2.66 -8.39 -18.17
CA LYS A 87 3.06 -9.52 -17.37
C LYS A 87 3.28 -9.08 -15.94
N ASP A 88 2.89 -9.88 -15.00
CA ASP A 88 3.09 -9.64 -13.57
C ASP A 88 2.30 -8.45 -13.01
N GLU A 89 1.34 -7.94 -13.76
CA GLU A 89 0.49 -6.86 -13.28
C GLU A 89 -0.95 -7.31 -13.24
N TYR A 90 -1.61 -7.04 -12.12
CA TYR A 90 -2.97 -7.51 -11.89
C TYR A 90 -3.80 -6.39 -11.29
N LEU A 91 -5.11 -6.47 -11.47
CA LEU A 91 -6.03 -5.48 -10.93
C LEU A 91 -7.04 -6.12 -10.01
N PHE A 92 -7.50 -5.35 -9.06
CA PHE A 92 -8.62 -5.74 -8.21
C PHE A 92 -9.47 -4.51 -8.00
N THR A 93 -10.77 -4.62 -8.28
CA THR A 93 -11.69 -3.49 -8.15
C THR A 93 -12.77 -3.83 -7.14
N ASP A 94 -13.05 -2.90 -6.25
CA ASP A 94 -14.09 -3.05 -5.26
C ASP A 94 -14.78 -1.70 -5.12
N ASN A 95 -16.03 -1.64 -5.53
CA ASN A 95 -16.77 -0.38 -5.55
C ASN A 95 -16.04 0.63 -6.43
N ASP A 96 -15.63 1.75 -5.88
CA ASP A 96 -14.98 2.79 -6.66
C ASP A 96 -13.47 2.75 -6.59
N ASN A 97 -12.94 1.72 -5.97
CA ASN A 97 -11.49 1.64 -5.77
C ASN A 97 -10.88 0.59 -6.68
N THR A 98 -9.76 0.93 -7.27
CA THR A 98 -9.03 -0.02 -8.10
C THR A 98 -7.59 -0.07 -7.63
N TRP A 99 -7.14 -1.27 -7.30
CA TRP A 99 -5.76 -1.50 -6.91
C TRP A 99 -5.04 -2.18 -8.06
N MET A 100 -3.81 -1.74 -8.32
CA MET A 100 -2.95 -2.46 -9.24
C MET A 100 -1.86 -3.12 -8.42
N PHE A 101 -1.69 -4.42 -8.58
CA PHE A 101 -0.67 -5.18 -7.89
C PHE A 101 0.38 -5.64 -8.89
N LYS A 102 1.63 -5.45 -8.56
CA LYS A 102 2.71 -5.91 -9.41
C LYS A 102 3.55 -6.90 -8.64
N ILE A 103 3.76 -8.06 -9.23
CA ILE A 103 4.53 -9.12 -8.58
C ILE A 103 5.99 -8.95 -8.97
N ALA A 104 6.82 -8.63 -8.00
CA ALA A 104 8.24 -8.53 -8.24
C ALA A 104 8.89 -9.87 -7.95
N ASP A 105 10.17 -9.90 -8.00
CA ASP A 105 10.89 -11.15 -7.78
C ASP A 105 10.52 -11.78 -6.46
N ASP A 106 10.50 -13.08 -6.46
CA ASP A 106 10.23 -13.87 -5.27
C ASP A 106 8.82 -13.61 -4.78
N SER A 107 8.67 -13.04 -3.65
CA SER A 107 7.36 -12.94 -3.02
C SER A 107 6.96 -11.49 -2.75
N LEU A 108 7.64 -10.55 -3.36
CA LEU A 108 7.36 -9.15 -3.12
C LEU A 108 6.24 -8.67 -4.03
N VAL A 109 5.21 -8.10 -3.44
CA VAL A 109 4.09 -7.53 -4.18
C VAL A 109 4.06 -6.04 -3.89
N THR A 110 4.03 -5.22 -4.95
CA THR A 110 3.85 -3.78 -4.77
C THR A 110 2.44 -3.43 -5.23
N TYR A 111 1.92 -2.33 -4.72
CA TYR A 111 0.57 -1.94 -5.11
C TYR A 111 0.43 -0.43 -5.23
N THR A 112 -0.55 -0.03 -6.02
CA THR A 112 -1.01 1.35 -6.05
C THR A 112 -2.53 1.32 -5.98
N LEU A 113 -3.10 2.29 -5.32
CA LEU A 113 -4.54 2.45 -5.23
C LEU A 113 -4.93 3.78 -5.85
N ASN A 114 -5.86 3.73 -6.78
CA ASN A 114 -6.44 4.93 -7.35
C ASN A 114 -7.92 4.89 -7.09
N LYS A 115 -8.43 5.88 -6.40
CA LYS A 115 -9.86 5.94 -6.14
C LYS A 115 -10.53 6.68 -7.27
N THR A 116 -11.65 6.13 -7.71
CA THR A 116 -12.39 6.75 -8.79
C THR A 116 -13.05 8.03 -8.25
N LYS A 117 -12.97 9.07 -9.05
CA LYS A 117 -13.59 10.30 -8.65
C LYS A 117 -14.97 10.41 -9.24
N HIS A 118 -15.82 11.06 -8.59
CA HIS A 118 -17.13 11.29 -9.15
C HIS A 118 -17.58 12.70 -9.01
#